data_cfc92ee146212388fcbaa552c70e5165
#
_entry.id   cfc92ee146212388fcbaa552c70e5165
#
_cell.length_a   1.000
_cell.length_b   1.000
_cell.length_c   1.000
_cell.angle_alpha   90.00
_cell.angle_beta   90.00
_cell.angle_gamma   90.00
#
_symmetry.space_group_name_H-M   'P 1'
#
loop_
_entity.id
_entity.type
_entity.pdbx_description
1 polymer ?
#
loop_
_entity_poly.entity_id
_entity_poly.type
_entity_poly.pdbx_seq_one_letter_code
_entity_poly.pdbx_strand_id
1 'polypeptide(L)'
;TYPGDVKIKDLNGDHVIDYGNNTLKDHGDKTVIGNTLPRYAYSINLSGDWNNFFLSAFFQGVGKQDWYPSSECIFWGQYNRPYNNMPTWHQGNYWTEDNTDAYLPRYAGYNESLKSTPQTRYLQNVAYIRLKNLQFGYTLPQPIISKAKLQNVRVYISAENLWCWSPLYKHTRDLDVTNIYGSDPDLTDADMSSGLNGNRGSGDGNSYPQMKSVSLGLSVTF
;
A
#
# COMPACT_ATOMS: atom_id res chain seq x y z
N THR A 1 5.13 -6.97 -30.78
CA THR A 1 5.85 -6.22 -29.74
C THR A 1 6.63 -5.10 -30.43
N TYR A 2 6.47 -3.88 -29.98
CA TYR A 2 7.17 -2.70 -30.50
C TYR A 2 8.27 -2.27 -29.51
N PRO A 3 9.25 -1.46 -29.91
CA PRO A 3 10.18 -0.85 -28.97
C PRO A 3 9.42 -0.16 -27.81
N GLY A 4 9.89 -0.39 -26.58
CA GLY A 4 9.23 0.13 -25.38
C GLY A 4 8.07 -0.70 -24.85
N ASP A 5 7.64 -1.76 -25.53
CA ASP A 5 6.67 -2.71 -24.98
C ASP A 5 7.33 -3.66 -23.97
N VAL A 6 6.51 -4.24 -23.08
CA VAL A 6 6.98 -5.31 -22.18
C VAL A 6 7.25 -6.58 -22.97
N LYS A 7 8.42 -7.16 -22.76
CA LYS A 7 8.79 -8.45 -23.33
C LYS A 7 8.53 -9.55 -22.30
N ILE A 8 7.61 -10.45 -22.62
CA ILE A 8 7.35 -11.65 -21.82
C ILE A 8 8.40 -12.70 -22.16
N LYS A 9 8.85 -13.43 -21.16
CA LYS A 9 9.86 -14.49 -21.31
C LYS A 9 9.18 -15.80 -21.62
N ASP A 10 9.65 -16.47 -22.64
CA ASP A 10 9.37 -17.88 -22.91
C ASP A 10 10.06 -18.72 -21.80
N LEU A 11 9.27 -19.44 -21.01
CA LEU A 11 9.75 -20.22 -19.86
C LEU A 11 9.93 -21.70 -20.20
N ASN A 12 9.14 -22.24 -21.14
CA ASN A 12 9.20 -23.63 -21.54
C ASN A 12 10.13 -23.87 -22.75
N GLY A 13 10.49 -22.82 -23.50
CA GLY A 13 11.43 -22.87 -24.62
C GLY A 13 10.82 -23.32 -25.93
N ASP A 14 9.51 -23.26 -26.09
CA ASP A 14 8.80 -23.70 -27.32
C ASP A 14 8.66 -22.56 -28.35
N HIS A 15 9.14 -21.34 -28.02
CA HIS A 15 9.07 -20.13 -28.84
C HIS A 15 7.66 -19.57 -29.07
N VAL A 16 6.69 -20.01 -28.28
CA VAL A 16 5.31 -19.50 -28.25
C VAL A 16 4.99 -18.98 -26.86
N ILE A 17 4.51 -17.76 -26.73
CA ILE A 17 4.09 -17.21 -25.43
C ILE A 17 2.62 -17.53 -25.22
N ASP A 18 2.33 -18.50 -24.36
CA ASP A 18 0.97 -18.91 -24.06
C ASP A 18 0.77 -19.39 -22.61
N TYR A 19 -0.40 -19.91 -22.34
CA TYR A 19 -0.80 -20.44 -21.03
C TYR A 19 -0.80 -21.98 -20.98
N GLY A 20 -0.31 -22.65 -22.04
CA GLY A 20 -0.41 -24.09 -22.19
C GLY A 20 -1.85 -24.58 -21.97
N ASN A 21 -2.00 -25.73 -21.36
CA ASN A 21 -3.32 -26.26 -20.97
C ASN A 21 -3.84 -25.68 -19.65
N ASN A 22 -3.16 -24.69 -19.08
CA ASN A 22 -3.47 -24.05 -17.79
C ASN A 22 -3.62 -25.07 -16.63
N THR A 23 -2.76 -26.06 -16.60
CA THR A 23 -2.66 -27.09 -15.56
C THR A 23 -1.34 -27.00 -14.82
N LEU A 24 -1.21 -27.67 -13.66
CA LEU A 24 0.05 -27.72 -12.92
C LEU A 24 1.19 -28.41 -13.71
N LYS A 25 0.85 -29.30 -14.65
CA LYS A 25 1.83 -30.02 -15.47
C LYS A 25 2.17 -29.29 -16.76
N ASP A 26 1.24 -28.49 -17.24
CA ASP A 26 1.38 -27.73 -18.47
C ASP A 26 0.76 -26.34 -18.23
N HIS A 27 1.59 -25.46 -17.72
CA HIS A 27 1.22 -24.08 -17.35
C HIS A 27 1.71 -23.05 -18.36
N GLY A 28 2.32 -23.52 -19.50
CA GLY A 28 2.90 -22.63 -20.49
C GLY A 28 3.95 -21.70 -19.86
N ASP A 29 3.86 -20.41 -20.15
CA ASP A 29 4.79 -19.39 -19.65
C ASP A 29 4.38 -18.75 -18.31
N LYS A 30 3.49 -19.41 -17.56
CA LYS A 30 3.09 -18.96 -16.23
C LYS A 30 4.00 -19.52 -15.14
N THR A 31 4.29 -18.69 -14.14
CA THR A 31 4.97 -19.12 -12.91
C THR A 31 4.46 -18.30 -11.73
N VAL A 32 4.67 -18.83 -10.52
CA VAL A 32 4.35 -18.09 -9.30
C VAL A 32 5.38 -16.96 -9.12
N ILE A 33 4.94 -15.71 -9.17
CA ILE A 33 5.80 -14.54 -9.08
C ILE A 33 5.75 -13.83 -7.72
N GLY A 34 4.76 -14.13 -6.87
CA GLY A 34 4.60 -13.49 -5.58
C GLY A 34 3.47 -14.07 -4.74
N ASN A 35 3.22 -13.44 -3.61
CA ASN A 35 2.15 -13.82 -2.69
C ASN A 35 1.46 -12.55 -2.15
N THR A 36 0.16 -12.44 -2.41
CA THR A 36 -0.65 -11.27 -2.01
C THR A 36 -1.07 -11.31 -0.55
N LEU A 37 -0.95 -12.46 0.12
CA LEU A 37 -1.27 -12.55 1.54
C LEU A 37 -0.20 -11.87 2.40
N PRO A 38 -0.61 -11.08 3.42
CA PRO A 38 0.34 -10.46 4.32
C PRO A 38 1.11 -11.51 5.13
N ARG A 39 2.44 -11.41 5.10
CA ARG A 39 3.34 -12.24 5.92
C ARG A 39 4.05 -11.39 6.95
N TYR A 40 4.27 -11.97 8.12
CA TYR A 40 4.98 -11.31 9.21
C TYR A 40 4.27 -10.01 9.64
N ALA A 41 2.97 -10.12 9.99
CA ALA A 41 2.28 -9.03 10.66
C ALA A 41 2.91 -8.82 12.06
N TYR A 42 3.25 -7.57 12.37
CA TYR A 42 3.92 -7.23 13.63
C TYR A 42 3.41 -5.91 14.18
N SER A 43 3.59 -5.76 15.49
CA SER A 43 3.38 -4.50 16.18
C SER A 43 4.45 -4.25 17.23
N ILE A 44 4.76 -2.98 17.46
CA ILE A 44 5.72 -2.55 18.47
C ILE A 44 5.05 -1.45 19.29
N ASN A 45 5.02 -1.65 20.59
CA ASN A 45 4.56 -0.64 21.54
C ASN A 45 5.75 -0.15 22.39
N LEU A 46 6.03 1.14 22.32
CA LEU A 46 7.08 1.79 23.08
C LEU A 46 6.42 2.78 24.04
N SER A 47 6.75 2.70 25.32
CA SER A 47 6.28 3.65 26.32
C SER A 47 7.39 3.98 27.32
N GLY A 48 7.38 5.20 27.81
CA GLY A 48 8.35 5.64 28.81
C GLY A 48 7.87 6.88 29.54
N ASP A 49 8.25 6.96 30.81
CA ASP A 49 7.97 8.10 31.67
C ASP A 49 9.29 8.67 32.21
N TRP A 50 9.44 9.96 32.14
CA TRP A 50 10.60 10.65 32.70
C TRP A 50 10.25 12.07 33.19
N ASN A 51 10.52 12.33 34.44
CA ASN A 51 10.34 13.65 35.06
C ASN A 51 8.96 14.28 34.78
N ASN A 52 7.88 13.51 35.02
CA ASN A 52 6.48 13.85 34.75
C ASN A 52 6.09 13.93 33.24
N PHE A 53 7.01 13.77 32.32
CA PHE A 53 6.69 13.56 30.93
C PHE A 53 6.39 12.09 30.67
N PHE A 54 5.44 11.84 29.79
CA PHE A 54 5.19 10.50 29.29
C PHE A 54 5.15 10.48 27.76
N LEU A 55 5.61 9.38 27.21
CA LEU A 55 5.58 9.10 25.78
C LEU A 55 5.04 7.70 25.57
N SER A 56 4.12 7.55 24.62
CA SER A 56 3.66 6.26 24.13
C SER A 56 3.62 6.30 22.59
N ALA A 57 4.20 5.31 21.95
CA ALA A 57 4.21 5.18 20.50
C ALA A 57 3.87 3.74 20.10
N PHE A 58 2.84 3.59 19.26
CA PHE A 58 2.41 2.31 18.74
C PHE A 58 2.64 2.23 17.23
N PHE A 59 3.43 1.24 16.84
CA PHE A 59 3.72 0.92 15.45
C PHE A 59 3.03 -0.39 15.05
N GLN A 60 2.57 -0.44 13.82
CA GLN A 60 2.02 -1.64 13.19
C GLN A 60 2.58 -1.79 11.79
N GLY A 61 2.81 -3.02 11.36
CA GLY A 61 3.33 -3.26 10.03
C GLY A 61 3.16 -4.68 9.53
N VAL A 62 3.48 -4.84 8.25
CA VAL A 62 3.56 -6.12 7.55
C VAL A 62 4.94 -6.22 6.93
N GLY A 63 5.68 -7.29 7.24
CA GLY A 63 7.07 -7.45 6.80
C GLY A 63 7.20 -7.87 5.35
N LYS A 64 6.19 -8.54 4.77
CA LYS A 64 6.16 -8.91 3.36
C LYS A 64 4.74 -9.07 2.86
N GLN A 65 4.46 -8.43 1.74
CA GLN A 65 3.25 -8.63 0.96
C GLN A 65 3.53 -8.17 -0.48
N ASP A 66 3.22 -9.01 -1.45
CA ASP A 66 3.32 -8.65 -2.85
C ASP A 66 1.94 -8.22 -3.36
N TRP A 67 1.93 -7.25 -4.25
CA TRP A 67 0.72 -6.72 -4.84
C TRP A 67 0.94 -6.40 -6.31
N TYR A 68 -0.01 -6.77 -7.15
CA TYR A 68 -0.04 -6.34 -8.53
C TYR A 68 -1.18 -5.35 -8.71
N PRO A 69 -0.94 -4.13 -9.25
CA PRO A 69 -1.98 -3.15 -9.44
C PRO A 69 -3.07 -3.68 -10.39
N SER A 70 -4.34 -3.62 -9.96
CA SER A 70 -5.47 -4.04 -10.79
C SER A 70 -5.65 -3.11 -12.00
N SER A 71 -6.47 -3.52 -12.95
CA SER A 71 -6.68 -2.78 -14.20
C SER A 71 -7.20 -1.35 -13.97
N GLU A 72 -8.05 -1.14 -12.98
CA GLU A 72 -8.65 0.17 -12.69
C GLU A 72 -7.85 1.00 -11.67
N CYS A 73 -6.69 0.49 -11.23
CA CYS A 73 -5.88 1.17 -10.23
C CYS A 73 -5.28 2.48 -10.77
N ILE A 74 -5.31 3.52 -9.94
CA ILE A 74 -4.65 4.81 -10.21
C ILE A 74 -3.15 4.67 -10.53
N PHE A 75 -2.53 3.58 -10.09
CA PHE A 75 -1.15 3.25 -10.43
C PHE A 75 -0.88 3.28 -11.94
N TRP A 76 -1.84 2.85 -12.76
CA TRP A 76 -1.70 2.79 -14.21
C TRP A 76 -2.02 4.11 -14.92
N GLY A 77 -2.82 4.98 -14.31
CA GLY A 77 -3.20 6.26 -14.92
C GLY A 77 -3.72 6.09 -16.35
N GLN A 78 -3.07 6.76 -17.30
CA GLN A 78 -3.48 6.76 -18.73
C GLN A 78 -3.19 5.43 -19.45
N TYR A 79 -2.38 4.52 -18.91
CA TYR A 79 -2.26 3.17 -19.47
C TYR A 79 -3.56 2.40 -19.37
N ASN A 80 -4.36 2.67 -18.34
CA ASN A 80 -5.68 2.11 -18.23
C ASN A 80 -6.62 2.76 -19.24
N ARG A 81 -6.80 4.07 -19.16
CA ARG A 81 -7.67 4.82 -20.06
C ARG A 81 -7.01 6.14 -20.45
N PRO A 82 -6.96 6.50 -21.75
CA PRO A 82 -6.28 7.71 -22.20
C PRO A 82 -6.78 9.02 -21.58
N TYR A 83 -8.02 9.04 -21.10
CA TYR A 83 -8.64 10.20 -20.44
C TYR A 83 -8.42 10.24 -18.92
N ASN A 84 -7.79 9.23 -18.33
CA ASN A 84 -7.42 9.26 -16.92
C ASN A 84 -6.29 10.28 -16.68
N ASN A 85 -6.21 10.77 -15.46
CA ASN A 85 -5.10 11.62 -15.06
C ASN A 85 -3.77 10.83 -15.10
N MET A 86 -2.72 11.49 -15.57
CA MET A 86 -1.38 10.96 -15.48
C MET A 86 -0.86 11.20 -14.04
N PRO A 87 -0.53 10.14 -13.29
CA PRO A 87 0.14 10.31 -12.00
C PRO A 87 1.47 11.07 -12.16
N THR A 88 1.80 11.93 -11.23
CA THR A 88 3.01 12.78 -11.30
C THR A 88 4.29 11.95 -11.43
N TRP A 89 4.34 10.78 -10.80
CA TRP A 89 5.51 9.90 -10.84
C TRP A 89 5.72 9.21 -12.20
N HIS A 90 4.74 9.25 -13.12
CA HIS A 90 4.91 8.76 -14.50
C HIS A 90 5.78 9.71 -15.33
N GLN A 91 5.79 11.01 -14.99
CA GLN A 91 6.54 12.00 -15.75
C GLN A 91 8.03 11.67 -15.74
N GLY A 92 8.60 11.47 -16.93
CA GLY A 92 10.00 11.07 -17.10
C GLY A 92 10.31 9.59 -16.76
N ASN A 93 9.33 8.80 -16.32
CA ASN A 93 9.51 7.38 -15.98
C ASN A 93 8.91 6.41 -17.02
N TYR A 94 8.40 6.90 -18.13
CA TYR A 94 7.91 6.07 -19.23
C TYR A 94 8.91 6.05 -20.40
N TRP A 95 8.89 4.97 -21.14
CA TRP A 95 9.78 4.76 -22.27
C TRP A 95 9.52 5.76 -23.41
N THR A 96 10.59 6.35 -23.91
CA THR A 96 10.66 7.14 -25.14
C THR A 96 11.95 6.79 -25.86
N GLU A 97 12.12 7.23 -27.11
CA GLU A 97 13.37 7.03 -27.85
C GLU A 97 14.57 7.68 -27.14
N ASP A 98 14.35 8.77 -26.41
CA ASP A 98 15.35 9.47 -25.60
C ASP A 98 15.50 8.92 -24.19
N ASN A 99 14.61 8.03 -23.73
CA ASN A 99 14.58 7.45 -22.39
C ASN A 99 14.26 5.95 -22.46
N THR A 100 15.17 5.18 -23.02
CA THR A 100 14.98 3.76 -23.29
C THR A 100 15.05 2.87 -22.04
N ASP A 101 15.57 3.39 -20.92
CA ASP A 101 15.78 2.65 -19.66
C ASP A 101 14.68 2.93 -18.63
N ALA A 102 13.58 3.55 -19.05
CA ALA A 102 12.47 3.91 -18.20
C ALA A 102 11.82 2.70 -17.52
N TYR A 103 11.29 2.91 -16.31
CA TYR A 103 10.58 1.88 -15.55
C TYR A 103 9.27 1.45 -16.22
N LEU A 104 8.48 2.43 -16.68
CA LEU A 104 7.21 2.20 -17.36
C LEU A 104 7.42 1.98 -18.86
N PRO A 105 6.57 1.20 -19.54
CA PRO A 105 6.67 0.97 -20.97
C PRO A 105 6.31 2.22 -21.76
N ARG A 106 6.35 2.16 -23.10
CA ARG A 106 5.85 3.25 -23.93
C ARG A 106 4.38 3.54 -23.61
N TYR A 107 4.01 4.80 -23.73
CA TYR A 107 2.63 5.20 -23.46
C TYR A 107 1.69 4.63 -24.53
N ALA A 108 0.74 3.83 -24.11
CA ALA A 108 -0.33 3.29 -24.94
C ALA A 108 -1.58 3.13 -24.06
N GLY A 109 -2.63 3.87 -24.39
CA GLY A 109 -3.92 3.73 -23.70
C GLY A 109 -4.54 2.36 -23.97
N TYR A 110 -5.38 1.90 -23.05
CA TYR A 110 -6.05 0.58 -23.10
C TYR A 110 -5.04 -0.58 -23.22
N ASN A 111 -3.91 -0.48 -22.52
CA ASN A 111 -2.90 -1.54 -22.52
C ASN A 111 -3.35 -2.71 -21.65
N GLU A 112 -4.19 -3.59 -22.21
CA GLU A 112 -4.78 -4.73 -21.49
C GLU A 112 -3.72 -5.74 -21.02
N SER A 113 -2.70 -5.99 -21.83
CA SER A 113 -1.64 -6.94 -21.45
C SER A 113 -0.87 -6.49 -20.20
N LEU A 114 -0.70 -5.19 -20.04
CA LEU A 114 -0.04 -4.61 -18.88
C LEU A 114 -0.89 -4.78 -17.59
N LYS A 115 -2.20 -4.61 -17.71
CA LYS A 115 -3.14 -4.58 -16.59
C LYS A 115 -3.61 -5.98 -16.17
N SER A 116 -3.87 -6.85 -17.14
CA SER A 116 -4.50 -8.16 -16.93
C SER A 116 -3.51 -9.30 -16.73
N THR A 117 -2.24 -9.10 -17.12
CA THR A 117 -1.21 -10.14 -17.01
C THR A 117 -0.17 -9.76 -15.97
N PRO A 118 -0.30 -10.24 -14.73
CA PRO A 118 0.69 -10.00 -13.67
C PRO A 118 2.08 -10.47 -14.12
N GLN A 119 3.09 -9.62 -13.89
CA GLN A 119 4.46 -9.82 -14.32
C GLN A 119 5.45 -9.28 -13.29
N THR A 120 6.63 -9.83 -13.24
CA THR A 120 7.64 -9.50 -12.22
C THR A 120 8.06 -8.04 -12.22
N ARG A 121 8.06 -7.37 -13.40
CA ARG A 121 8.50 -5.98 -13.54
C ARG A 121 7.64 -5.01 -12.72
N TYR A 122 6.32 -5.23 -12.68
CA TYR A 122 5.37 -4.32 -12.02
C TYR A 122 4.75 -4.90 -10.75
N LEU A 123 5.19 -6.09 -10.34
CA LEU A 123 4.84 -6.63 -9.04
C LEU A 123 5.44 -5.72 -7.94
N GLN A 124 4.59 -5.19 -7.07
CA GLN A 124 4.98 -4.27 -6.02
C GLN A 124 5.14 -4.98 -4.69
N ASN A 125 6.13 -4.57 -3.92
CA ASN A 125 6.23 -4.94 -2.51
C ASN A 125 5.52 -3.85 -1.67
N VAL A 126 4.43 -4.23 -1.03
CA VAL A 126 3.60 -3.36 -0.19
C VAL A 126 3.78 -3.63 1.29
N ALA A 127 4.90 -4.23 1.69
CA ALA A 127 5.32 -4.24 3.07
C ALA A 127 5.32 -2.81 3.65
N TYR A 128 5.00 -2.67 4.93
CA TYR A 128 4.97 -1.33 5.53
C TYR A 128 5.23 -1.36 7.03
N ILE A 129 5.59 -0.22 7.55
CA ILE A 129 5.54 0.13 8.95
C ILE A 129 4.86 1.49 9.11
N ARG A 130 3.88 1.57 10.02
CA ARG A 130 3.11 2.78 10.29
C ARG A 130 3.14 3.12 11.77
N LEU A 131 3.40 4.39 12.09
CA LEU A 131 3.15 4.95 13.41
C LEU A 131 1.64 5.20 13.54
N LYS A 132 0.94 4.26 14.19
CA LYS A 132 -0.52 4.28 14.35
C LYS A 132 -0.97 5.27 15.38
N ASN A 133 -0.30 5.26 16.54
CA ASN A 133 -0.60 6.16 17.64
C ASN A 133 0.68 6.71 18.23
N LEU A 134 0.69 7.99 18.50
CA LEU A 134 1.71 8.67 19.26
C LEU A 134 1.01 9.51 20.32
N GLN A 135 1.43 9.39 21.56
CA GLN A 135 0.94 10.24 22.66
C GLN A 135 2.13 10.76 23.43
N PHE A 136 2.18 12.07 23.62
CA PHE A 136 3.20 12.74 24.41
C PHE A 136 2.53 13.75 25.33
N GLY A 137 2.87 13.75 26.59
CA GLY A 137 2.25 14.66 27.54
C GLY A 137 3.04 14.87 28.81
N TYR A 138 2.47 15.69 29.66
CA TYR A 138 3.03 16.08 30.92
C TYR A 138 1.99 15.98 32.05
N THR A 139 2.37 15.33 33.14
CA THR A 139 1.57 15.24 34.37
C THR A 139 1.98 16.36 35.31
N LEU A 140 1.05 17.20 35.73
CA LEU A 140 1.37 18.30 36.59
C LEU A 140 1.81 17.79 37.98
N PRO A 141 2.88 18.38 38.56
CA PRO A 141 3.35 17.99 39.89
C PRO A 141 2.33 18.27 41.00
N GLN A 142 2.28 17.39 42.00
CA GLN A 142 1.36 17.49 43.15
C GLN A 142 1.35 18.86 43.86
N PRO A 143 2.49 19.55 44.08
CA PRO A 143 2.48 20.86 44.73
C PRO A 143 1.65 21.94 44.01
N ILE A 144 1.45 21.78 42.71
CA ILE A 144 0.67 22.70 41.88
C ILE A 144 -0.82 22.35 41.96
N ILE A 145 -1.17 21.06 41.78
CA ILE A 145 -2.55 20.62 41.65
C ILE A 145 -3.28 20.50 42.99
N SER A 146 -2.56 20.26 44.08
CA SER A 146 -3.14 20.18 45.44
C SER A 146 -3.79 21.48 45.90
N LYS A 147 -3.31 22.62 45.44
CA LYS A 147 -3.92 23.93 45.70
C LYS A 147 -5.34 24.04 45.15
N ALA A 148 -5.61 23.34 44.06
CA ALA A 148 -6.93 23.25 43.42
C ALA A 148 -7.75 22.05 43.90
N LYS A 149 -7.28 21.27 44.90
CA LYS A 149 -7.89 20.05 45.43
C LYS A 149 -8.04 18.96 44.34
N LEU A 150 -7.16 18.93 43.36
CA LEU A 150 -7.13 17.93 42.29
C LEU A 150 -6.14 16.82 42.64
N GLN A 151 -6.46 15.60 42.24
CA GLN A 151 -5.59 14.44 42.46
C GLN A 151 -4.59 14.27 41.34
N ASN A 152 -5.02 14.44 40.07
CA ASN A 152 -4.16 14.31 38.91
C ASN A 152 -4.62 15.25 37.77
N VAL A 153 -3.65 15.88 37.11
CA VAL A 153 -3.90 16.66 35.89
C VAL A 153 -2.85 16.30 34.86
N ARG A 154 -3.31 15.88 33.69
CA ARG A 154 -2.46 15.55 32.52
C ARG A 154 -2.83 16.44 31.33
N VAL A 155 -1.83 17.02 30.72
CA VAL A 155 -1.96 17.69 29.40
C VAL A 155 -1.18 16.87 28.39
N TYR A 156 -1.79 16.53 27.25
CA TYR A 156 -1.13 15.70 26.26
C TYR A 156 -1.55 16.04 24.83
N ILE A 157 -0.66 15.72 23.91
CA ILE A 157 -0.92 15.69 22.48
C ILE A 157 -1.04 14.23 22.09
N SER A 158 -2.10 13.90 21.39
CA SER A 158 -2.30 12.59 20.77
C SER A 158 -2.35 12.74 19.26
N ALA A 159 -1.70 11.84 18.57
CA ALA A 159 -1.66 11.86 17.11
C ALA A 159 -1.82 10.46 16.54
N GLU A 160 -2.50 10.36 15.39
CA GLU A 160 -2.75 9.10 14.72
C GLU A 160 -2.24 9.13 13.28
N ASN A 161 -1.73 7.99 12.83
CA ASN A 161 -1.27 7.76 11.45
C ASN A 161 -0.28 8.80 10.93
N LEU A 162 0.55 9.39 11.80
CA LEU A 162 1.46 10.49 11.44
C LEU A 162 2.46 10.11 10.36
N TRP A 163 2.94 8.88 10.39
CA TRP A 163 4.00 8.43 9.53
C TRP A 163 3.77 7.00 9.06
N CYS A 164 4.11 6.76 7.80
CA CYS A 164 4.13 5.44 7.20
C CYS A 164 5.30 5.34 6.22
N TRP A 165 5.94 4.18 6.20
CA TRP A 165 6.96 3.84 5.22
C TRP A 165 6.61 2.52 4.54
N SER A 166 6.89 2.45 3.23
CA SER A 166 6.73 1.25 2.40
C SER A 166 7.71 1.29 1.22
N PRO A 167 8.17 0.14 0.72
CA PRO A 167 8.90 0.07 -0.54
C PRO A 167 8.14 0.65 -1.74
N LEU A 168 6.80 0.54 -1.76
CA LEU A 168 5.94 1.13 -2.80
C LEU A 168 6.18 2.64 -2.95
N TYR A 169 6.49 3.33 -1.87
CA TYR A 169 6.70 4.78 -1.85
C TYR A 169 7.95 5.25 -2.61
N LYS A 170 8.74 4.31 -3.12
CA LYS A 170 9.77 4.60 -4.13
C LYS A 170 9.15 5.10 -5.45
N HIS A 171 7.95 4.63 -5.78
CA HIS A 171 7.24 4.97 -6.99
C HIS A 171 6.15 6.01 -6.73
N THR A 172 5.21 5.70 -5.86
CA THR A 172 4.07 6.59 -5.56
C THR A 172 3.67 6.55 -4.10
N ARG A 173 3.13 7.66 -3.60
CA ARG A 173 2.46 7.77 -2.29
C ARG A 173 0.96 8.01 -2.41
N ASP A 174 0.43 7.96 -3.62
CA ASP A 174 -0.99 8.19 -3.88
C ASP A 174 -1.87 7.05 -3.38
N LEU A 175 -1.24 5.90 -3.09
CA LEU A 175 -1.89 4.70 -2.59
C LEU A 175 -1.58 4.48 -1.11
N ASP A 176 -2.59 4.17 -0.32
CA ASP A 176 -2.39 3.75 1.08
C ASP A 176 -2.17 2.24 1.15
N VAL A 177 -0.95 1.84 1.49
CA VAL A 177 -0.53 0.43 1.56
C VAL A 177 -1.33 -0.41 2.55
N THR A 178 -2.01 0.19 3.52
CA THR A 178 -2.85 -0.54 4.48
C THR A 178 -4.23 -0.90 3.92
N ASN A 179 -4.62 -0.29 2.82
CA ASN A 179 -5.88 -0.52 2.12
C ASN A 179 -5.68 -1.29 0.79
N ILE A 180 -4.48 -1.77 0.55
CA ILE A 180 -4.18 -2.65 -0.56
C ILE A 180 -4.48 -4.07 -0.11
N TYR A 181 -5.61 -4.60 -0.54
CA TYR A 181 -6.00 -5.97 -0.26
C TYR A 181 -5.50 -6.89 -1.37
N GLY A 182 -5.04 -8.08 -0.99
CA GLY A 182 -4.99 -9.20 -1.92
C GLY A 182 -6.40 -9.66 -2.27
N SER A 183 -6.53 -10.55 -3.26
CA SER A 183 -7.80 -11.22 -3.53
C SER A 183 -8.33 -11.81 -2.23
N ASP A 184 -9.56 -11.46 -1.86
CA ASP A 184 -10.23 -12.08 -0.73
C ASP A 184 -10.52 -13.54 -1.11
N PRO A 185 -9.94 -14.53 -0.41
CA PRO A 185 -10.14 -15.94 -0.75
C PRO A 185 -11.58 -16.40 -0.53
N ASP A 186 -12.37 -15.65 0.23
CA ASP A 186 -13.78 -15.95 0.51
C ASP A 186 -14.74 -15.36 -0.54
N LEU A 187 -14.23 -14.54 -1.49
CA LEU A 187 -15.06 -14.04 -2.59
C LEU A 187 -15.31 -15.13 -3.63
N THR A 188 -16.57 -15.44 -3.85
CA THR A 188 -17.00 -16.36 -4.90
C THR A 188 -17.05 -15.66 -6.26
N ASP A 189 -16.99 -16.44 -7.37
CA ASP A 189 -17.16 -15.91 -8.73
C ASP A 189 -18.50 -15.15 -8.89
N ALA A 190 -19.53 -15.50 -8.14
CA ALA A 190 -20.80 -14.81 -8.11
C ALA A 190 -20.70 -13.42 -7.48
N ASP A 191 -19.89 -13.25 -6.44
CA ASP A 191 -19.63 -11.95 -5.82
C ASP A 191 -18.79 -11.05 -6.74
N MET A 192 -17.88 -11.64 -7.50
CA MET A 192 -17.08 -10.95 -8.52
C MET A 192 -17.95 -10.45 -9.69
N SER A 193 -18.95 -11.22 -10.09
CA SER A 193 -19.82 -10.92 -11.24
C SER A 193 -20.94 -9.92 -10.92
N SER A 194 -21.32 -9.77 -9.65
CA SER A 194 -22.44 -8.92 -9.22
C SER A 194 -22.16 -7.41 -9.30
N GLY A 195 -20.94 -7.00 -9.63
CA GLY A 195 -20.54 -5.59 -9.69
C GLY A 195 -20.51 -4.86 -8.34
N LEU A 196 -21.14 -5.44 -7.31
CA LEU A 196 -21.24 -4.84 -5.97
C LEU A 196 -19.94 -5.00 -5.16
N ASN A 197 -19.12 -5.99 -5.50
CA ASN A 197 -17.87 -6.31 -4.80
C ASN A 197 -16.63 -6.24 -5.70
N GLY A 198 -16.78 -5.80 -6.96
CA GLY A 198 -15.71 -5.80 -7.97
C GLY A 198 -14.41 -5.09 -7.56
N ASN A 199 -14.46 -4.30 -6.50
CA ASN A 199 -13.31 -3.55 -6.01
C ASN A 199 -12.77 -4.03 -4.65
N ARG A 200 -13.44 -4.94 -3.97
CA ARG A 200 -13.00 -5.37 -2.64
C ARG A 200 -11.83 -6.36 -2.66
N GLY A 201 -11.69 -7.12 -3.73
CA GLY A 201 -10.65 -8.14 -3.84
C GLY A 201 -9.38 -7.72 -4.57
N SER A 202 -9.36 -6.60 -5.28
CA SER A 202 -8.28 -6.29 -6.22
C SER A 202 -7.34 -5.16 -5.77
N GLY A 203 -7.61 -4.52 -4.62
CA GLY A 203 -6.78 -3.40 -4.17
C GLY A 203 -6.59 -2.36 -5.27
N ASP A 204 -7.70 -1.84 -5.78
CA ASP A 204 -7.76 -0.93 -6.93
C ASP A 204 -7.13 0.45 -6.68
N GLY A 205 -6.69 0.71 -5.45
CA GLY A 205 -6.12 2.00 -5.05
C GLY A 205 -7.15 3.12 -4.89
N ASN A 206 -8.44 2.83 -5.07
CA ASN A 206 -9.51 3.82 -4.92
C ASN A 206 -10.01 3.93 -3.46
N SER A 207 -9.48 3.10 -2.57
CA SER A 207 -9.78 3.19 -1.15
C SER A 207 -9.30 4.51 -0.55
N TYR A 208 -10.15 5.12 0.26
CA TYR A 208 -9.79 6.38 0.91
C TYR A 208 -8.56 6.20 1.82
N PRO A 209 -7.52 7.03 1.71
CA PRO A 209 -6.32 6.91 2.53
C PRO A 209 -6.63 7.19 4.00
N GLN A 210 -5.88 6.55 4.89
CA GLN A 210 -6.01 6.79 6.31
C GLN A 210 -5.60 8.23 6.66
N MET A 211 -6.50 8.94 7.34
CA MET A 211 -6.29 10.32 7.74
C MET A 211 -5.25 10.40 8.86
N LYS A 212 -4.45 11.45 8.82
CA LYS A 212 -3.63 11.88 9.96
C LYS A 212 -4.48 12.74 10.86
N SER A 213 -4.43 12.48 12.15
CA SER A 213 -5.09 13.33 13.14
C SER A 213 -4.10 13.77 14.22
N VAL A 214 -4.32 14.97 14.76
CA VAL A 214 -3.61 15.48 15.92
C VAL A 214 -4.64 16.11 16.85
N SER A 215 -4.61 15.73 18.10
CA SER A 215 -5.53 16.20 19.14
C SER A 215 -4.77 16.67 20.37
N LEU A 216 -5.28 17.71 21.01
CA LEU A 216 -4.83 18.15 22.32
C LEU A 216 -5.81 17.63 23.36
N GLY A 217 -5.31 16.98 24.40
CA GLY A 217 -6.12 16.41 25.48
C GLY A 217 -5.75 16.97 26.85
N LEU A 218 -6.77 17.07 27.68
CA LEU A 218 -6.66 17.38 29.10
C LEU A 218 -7.41 16.32 29.90
N SER A 219 -6.73 15.67 30.84
CA SER A 219 -7.35 14.74 31.79
C SER A 219 -7.23 15.29 33.20
N VAL A 220 -8.35 15.39 33.90
CA VAL A 220 -8.42 15.92 35.28
C VAL A 220 -9.11 14.87 36.15
N THR A 221 -8.48 14.53 37.29
CA THR A 221 -9.02 13.69 38.33
C THR A 221 -9.20 14.48 39.61
N PHE A 222 -10.39 14.44 40.19
CA PHE A 222 -10.77 15.15 41.40
C PHE A 222 -10.60 14.30 42.64
#